data_398c4e482b3b72c9bda8846583bc85de
#
_entry.id   398c4e482b3b72c9bda8846583bc85de
#
_cell.length_a   1.000
_cell.length_b   1.000
_cell.length_c   1.000
_cell.angle_alpha   90.00
_cell.angle_beta   90.00
_cell.angle_gamma   90.00
#
_symmetry.space_group_name_H-M   'P 1'
#
loop_
_entity.id
_entity.type
_entity.pdbx_description
1 polymer ?
#
loop_
_entity_poly.entity_id
_entity_poly.type
_entity_poly.pdbx_seq_one_letter_code
_entity_poly.pdbx_strand_id
1 'polypeptide(L)'
;MIFHEFGDKKFPHILLIHGGGNSWWNYLRQARMLSDKYHVILPTLDGHGEEYQKEYISTENSAHQIMDYIKNNCNGKLFAVGGVSLGGQIAIELLSLNNDIAQKAIIDGSICIPQPRLARVSTIIVKLFGKLMFSKYACKIQLSLMKKMFPNMAYPKEIEDYYMEDMPRTPIKTLVTIYQTYMGEYRLKYSIAESKAQVLYIYGEKEMGCVKESAKLFQKMHPNCTVYEAKGYNHGYLSVYLPLEWMDLVNPFLENDVHHNS
;
A
#
# COMPACT_ATOMS: atom_id res chain seq x y z
N MET A 1 2.15 -15.69 1.83
CA MET A 1 2.10 -14.44 2.62
C MET A 1 2.08 -14.76 4.10
N ILE A 2 2.67 -13.90 4.94
CA ILE A 2 2.54 -13.89 6.41
C ILE A 2 1.68 -12.69 6.78
N PHE A 3 0.85 -12.83 7.83
CA PHE A 3 -0.04 -11.77 8.30
C PHE A 3 0.29 -11.47 9.76
N HIS A 4 0.63 -10.22 10.05
CA HIS A 4 0.89 -9.71 11.40
C HIS A 4 -0.37 -9.02 11.92
N GLU A 5 -0.79 -9.37 13.13
CA GLU A 5 -2.07 -8.93 13.69
C GLU A 5 -1.83 -8.08 14.95
N PHE A 6 -2.60 -7.01 15.12
CA PHE A 6 -2.54 -6.05 16.23
C PHE A 6 -3.96 -5.74 16.70
N GLY A 7 -4.14 -5.63 18.03
CA GLY A 7 -5.45 -5.36 18.64
C GLY A 7 -6.30 -6.62 18.86
N ASP A 8 -7.47 -6.43 19.49
CA ASP A 8 -8.38 -7.54 19.79
C ASP A 8 -9.11 -8.00 18.52
N LYS A 9 -9.16 -9.32 18.29
CA LYS A 9 -9.86 -9.94 17.14
C LYS A 9 -11.38 -9.67 17.12
N LYS A 10 -11.95 -9.20 18.22
CA LYS A 10 -13.35 -8.80 18.31
C LYS A 10 -13.62 -7.42 17.74
N PHE A 11 -12.60 -6.59 17.57
CA PHE A 11 -12.72 -5.26 16.97
C PHE A 11 -12.93 -5.33 15.46
N PRO A 12 -13.47 -4.27 14.85
CA PRO A 12 -13.58 -4.18 13.39
C PRO A 12 -12.22 -4.37 12.71
N HIS A 13 -12.16 -5.22 11.67
CA HIS A 13 -10.92 -5.58 11.00
C HIS A 13 -10.48 -4.53 9.99
N ILE A 14 -9.23 -4.07 10.10
CA ILE A 14 -8.56 -3.20 9.13
C ILE A 14 -7.35 -3.95 8.56
N LEU A 15 -7.25 -3.99 7.24
CA LEU A 15 -6.10 -4.57 6.54
C LEU A 15 -5.33 -3.48 5.81
N LEU A 16 -4.02 -3.30 6.13
CA LEU A 16 -3.15 -2.28 5.52
C LEU A 16 -1.97 -2.95 4.80
N ILE A 17 -1.85 -2.70 3.50
CA ILE A 17 -0.93 -3.39 2.59
C ILE A 17 0.24 -2.47 2.24
N HIS A 18 1.46 -2.95 2.45
CA HIS A 18 2.69 -2.19 2.18
C HIS A 18 2.96 -1.95 0.70
N GLY A 19 3.83 -0.99 0.38
CA GLY A 19 4.31 -0.70 -0.97
C GLY A 19 5.36 -1.70 -1.47
N GLY A 20 5.60 -1.69 -2.77
CA GLY A 20 6.62 -2.53 -3.39
C GLY A 20 8.01 -2.26 -2.81
N GLY A 21 8.76 -3.33 -2.49
CA GLY A 21 10.07 -3.27 -1.85
C GLY A 21 10.04 -3.10 -0.33
N ASN A 22 8.91 -2.76 0.28
CA ASN A 22 8.72 -2.70 1.74
C ASN A 22 8.21 -4.02 2.31
N SER A 23 7.79 -4.03 3.57
CA SER A 23 7.20 -5.17 4.25
C SER A 23 6.13 -4.69 5.24
N TRP A 24 5.53 -5.60 6.01
CA TRP A 24 4.49 -5.30 6.99
C TRP A 24 4.81 -4.10 7.91
N TRP A 25 6.06 -3.91 8.31
CA TRP A 25 6.50 -2.82 9.17
C TRP A 25 6.27 -1.41 8.59
N ASN A 26 5.97 -1.31 7.31
CA ASN A 26 5.58 -0.04 6.66
C ASN A 26 4.44 0.65 7.43
N TYR A 27 3.48 -0.12 7.91
CA TYR A 27 2.32 0.36 8.67
C TYR A 27 2.36 0.03 10.17
N LEU A 28 3.50 -0.43 10.71
CA LEU A 28 3.61 -0.82 12.11
C LEU A 28 3.21 0.30 13.08
N ARG A 29 3.60 1.53 12.79
CA ARG A 29 3.29 2.69 13.63
C ARG A 29 1.79 3.00 13.63
N GLN A 30 1.15 2.99 12.47
CA GLN A 30 -0.30 3.16 12.32
C GLN A 30 -1.06 2.00 12.97
N ALA A 31 -0.60 0.77 12.78
CA ALA A 31 -1.23 -0.39 13.40
C ALA A 31 -1.27 -0.30 14.92
N ARG A 32 -0.17 0.14 15.56
CA ARG A 32 -0.12 0.35 17.02
C ARG A 32 -1.10 1.45 17.47
N MET A 33 -1.25 2.53 16.72
CA MET A 33 -2.19 3.61 17.05
C MET A 33 -3.66 3.21 16.83
N LEU A 34 -3.93 2.34 15.88
CA LEU A 34 -5.28 1.87 15.56
C LEU A 34 -5.72 0.70 16.45
N SER A 35 -4.78 -0.04 17.05
CA SER A 35 -5.04 -1.32 17.74
C SER A 35 -5.92 -1.21 18.98
N ASP A 36 -6.10 -0.03 19.55
CA ASP A 36 -7.01 0.19 20.68
C ASP A 36 -8.50 0.13 20.27
N LYS A 37 -8.81 0.35 18.99
CA LYS A 37 -10.18 0.39 18.46
C LYS A 37 -10.43 -0.63 17.34
N TYR A 38 -9.37 -1.11 16.69
CA TYR A 38 -9.45 -1.97 15.52
C TYR A 38 -8.53 -3.19 15.65
N HIS A 39 -8.93 -4.28 15.01
CA HIS A 39 -8.02 -5.39 14.75
C HIS A 39 -7.29 -5.13 13.43
N VAL A 40 -6.01 -4.78 13.50
CA VAL A 40 -5.22 -4.36 12.34
C VAL A 40 -4.37 -5.52 11.83
N ILE A 41 -4.45 -5.77 10.54
CA ILE A 41 -3.81 -6.87 9.85
C ILE A 41 -2.82 -6.30 8.82
N LEU A 42 -1.56 -6.66 8.95
CA LEU A 42 -0.46 -6.21 8.07
C LEU A 42 0.13 -7.42 7.36
N PRO A 43 -0.15 -7.63 6.06
CA PRO A 43 0.48 -8.70 5.30
C PRO A 43 1.93 -8.37 4.95
N THR A 44 2.80 -9.40 4.93
CA THR A 44 4.03 -9.41 4.14
C THR A 44 3.73 -10.12 2.83
N LEU A 45 3.81 -9.38 1.72
CA LEU A 45 3.57 -9.90 0.38
C LEU A 45 4.68 -10.89 -0.02
N ASP A 46 4.33 -11.87 -0.86
CA ASP A 46 5.34 -12.78 -1.45
C ASP A 46 6.43 -11.98 -2.16
N GLY A 47 7.67 -12.43 -2.06
CA GLY A 47 8.85 -11.75 -2.59
C GLY A 47 9.37 -10.57 -1.75
N HIS A 48 8.77 -10.30 -0.59
CA HIS A 48 9.14 -9.17 0.28
C HIS A 48 9.47 -9.65 1.69
N GLY A 49 10.26 -8.85 2.42
CA GLY A 49 10.56 -9.06 3.82
C GLY A 49 10.88 -10.51 4.16
N GLU A 50 10.23 -11.07 5.16
CA GLU A 50 10.37 -12.47 5.58
C GLU A 50 9.85 -13.50 4.56
N GLU A 51 9.03 -13.07 3.59
CA GLU A 51 8.53 -13.87 2.45
C GLU A 51 9.39 -13.72 1.17
N TYR A 52 10.62 -13.20 1.26
CA TYR A 52 11.49 -12.91 0.12
C TYR A 52 11.83 -14.13 -0.75
N GLN A 53 11.74 -15.35 -0.20
CA GLN A 53 11.99 -16.59 -0.96
C GLN A 53 10.81 -17.02 -1.82
N LYS A 54 9.60 -16.53 -1.55
CA LYS A 54 8.43 -16.79 -2.38
C LYS A 54 8.41 -15.86 -3.58
N GLU A 55 7.92 -16.34 -4.70
CA GLU A 55 7.85 -15.52 -5.91
C GLU A 55 6.65 -14.58 -5.85
N TYR A 56 6.88 -13.28 -5.98
CA TYR A 56 5.83 -12.31 -6.29
C TYR A 56 5.39 -12.49 -7.75
N ILE A 57 4.10 -12.65 -7.99
CA ILE A 57 3.53 -12.93 -9.33
C ILE A 57 2.86 -11.68 -9.90
N SER A 58 1.83 -11.14 -9.24
CA SER A 58 1.09 -9.97 -9.70
C SER A 58 0.22 -9.37 -8.60
N THR A 59 -0.36 -8.20 -8.89
CA THR A 59 -1.38 -7.56 -8.06
C THR A 59 -2.59 -8.47 -7.84
N GLU A 60 -3.09 -9.07 -8.91
CA GLU A 60 -4.27 -9.96 -8.88
C GLU A 60 -4.00 -11.21 -8.06
N ASN A 61 -2.83 -11.83 -8.24
CA ASN A 61 -2.45 -13.00 -7.45
C ASN A 61 -2.39 -12.67 -5.95
N SER A 62 -1.80 -11.53 -5.60
CA SER A 62 -1.75 -11.06 -4.22
C SER A 62 -3.14 -10.77 -3.65
N ALA A 63 -4.02 -10.16 -4.44
CA ALA A 63 -5.41 -9.91 -4.04
C ALA A 63 -6.18 -11.22 -3.77
N HIS A 64 -6.01 -12.25 -4.60
CA HIS A 64 -6.62 -13.55 -4.35
C HIS A 64 -6.14 -14.21 -3.06
N GLN A 65 -4.84 -14.20 -2.77
CA GLN A 65 -4.31 -14.74 -1.52
C GLN A 65 -4.87 -13.99 -0.30
N ILE A 66 -4.96 -12.66 -0.38
CA ILE A 66 -5.54 -11.83 0.69
C ILE A 66 -7.05 -12.11 0.83
N MET A 67 -7.76 -12.28 -0.27
CA MET A 67 -9.19 -12.61 -0.23
C MET A 67 -9.44 -13.96 0.45
N ASP A 68 -8.60 -14.97 0.22
CA ASP A 68 -8.65 -16.25 0.92
C ASP A 68 -8.41 -16.08 2.42
N TYR A 69 -7.45 -15.24 2.81
CA TYR A 69 -7.23 -14.90 4.21
C TYR A 69 -8.46 -14.24 4.85
N ILE A 70 -9.04 -13.23 4.19
CA ILE A 70 -10.24 -12.50 4.67
C ILE A 70 -11.41 -13.48 4.84
N LYS A 71 -11.62 -14.37 3.89
CA LYS A 71 -12.67 -15.39 3.95
C LYS A 71 -12.50 -16.30 5.17
N ASN A 72 -11.29 -16.72 5.47
CA ASN A 72 -11.02 -17.71 6.52
C ASN A 72 -10.88 -17.09 7.92
N ASN A 73 -10.47 -15.81 8.03
CA ASN A 73 -10.11 -15.20 9.31
C ASN A 73 -10.93 -13.94 9.67
N CYS A 74 -11.66 -13.35 8.72
CA CYS A 74 -12.41 -12.11 8.92
C CYS A 74 -13.89 -12.24 8.54
N ASN A 75 -14.46 -13.45 8.57
CA ASN A 75 -15.85 -13.72 8.17
C ASN A 75 -16.18 -13.20 6.75
N GLY A 76 -15.19 -13.17 5.86
CA GLY A 76 -15.34 -12.75 4.47
C GLY A 76 -15.43 -11.23 4.24
N LYS A 77 -15.30 -10.39 5.28
CA LYS A 77 -15.49 -8.94 5.17
C LYS A 77 -14.58 -8.15 6.11
N LEU A 78 -14.17 -6.98 5.67
CA LEU A 78 -13.38 -6.02 6.46
C LEU A 78 -14.21 -4.77 6.78
N PHE A 79 -13.87 -4.09 7.87
CA PHE A 79 -14.28 -2.72 8.10
C PHE A 79 -13.56 -1.77 7.13
N ALA A 80 -12.24 -1.90 7.04
CA ALA A 80 -11.47 -1.11 6.08
C ALA A 80 -10.33 -1.91 5.45
N VAL A 81 -10.00 -1.59 4.19
CA VAL A 81 -8.81 -2.05 3.49
C VAL A 81 -8.02 -0.84 3.00
N GLY A 82 -6.70 -0.89 3.07
CA GLY A 82 -5.89 0.20 2.53
C GLY A 82 -4.50 -0.26 2.14
N GLY A 83 -3.76 0.67 1.53
CA GLY A 83 -2.38 0.42 1.17
C GLY A 83 -1.75 1.56 0.39
N VAL A 84 -0.42 1.51 0.30
CA VAL A 84 0.39 2.48 -0.41
C VAL A 84 0.97 1.88 -1.68
N SER A 85 0.94 2.64 -2.78
CA SER A 85 1.58 2.24 -4.05
C SER A 85 1.06 0.86 -4.53
N LEU A 86 1.91 -0.17 -4.57
CA LEU A 86 1.52 -1.56 -4.87
C LEU A 86 0.39 -2.05 -3.95
N GLY A 87 0.50 -1.77 -2.64
CA GLY A 87 -0.53 -2.17 -1.67
C GLY A 87 -1.88 -1.51 -1.93
N GLY A 88 -1.88 -0.24 -2.34
CA GLY A 88 -3.11 0.45 -2.73
C GLY A 88 -3.72 -0.11 -4.01
N GLN A 89 -2.90 -0.55 -4.98
CA GLN A 89 -3.42 -1.23 -6.18
C GLN A 89 -4.01 -2.61 -5.84
N ILE A 90 -3.42 -3.35 -4.90
CA ILE A 90 -3.99 -4.61 -4.41
C ILE A 90 -5.34 -4.34 -3.71
N ALA A 91 -5.46 -3.26 -2.93
CA ALA A 91 -6.73 -2.87 -2.33
C ALA A 91 -7.78 -2.52 -3.39
N ILE A 92 -7.42 -1.80 -4.46
CA ILE A 92 -8.29 -1.55 -5.63
C ILE A 92 -8.75 -2.87 -6.26
N GLU A 93 -7.84 -3.81 -6.42
CA GLU A 93 -8.16 -5.13 -6.99
C GLU A 93 -9.13 -5.92 -6.11
N LEU A 94 -8.95 -5.92 -4.78
CA LEU A 94 -9.87 -6.54 -3.83
C LEU A 94 -11.28 -5.97 -3.96
N LEU A 95 -11.41 -4.64 -4.03
CA LEU A 95 -12.71 -3.96 -4.23
C LEU A 95 -13.35 -4.31 -5.58
N SER A 96 -12.52 -4.56 -6.61
CA SER A 96 -12.99 -4.95 -7.94
C SER A 96 -13.43 -6.41 -8.03
N LEU A 97 -12.83 -7.30 -7.21
CA LEU A 97 -13.16 -8.73 -7.14
C LEU A 97 -14.39 -9.02 -6.31
N ASN A 98 -14.62 -8.25 -5.25
CA ASN A 98 -15.77 -8.40 -4.38
C ASN A 98 -16.29 -7.02 -3.95
N ASN A 99 -17.45 -6.64 -4.44
CA ASN A 99 -18.04 -5.32 -4.26
C ASN A 99 -18.44 -4.97 -2.81
N ASP A 100 -18.45 -5.95 -1.91
CA ASP A 100 -18.82 -5.81 -0.49
C ASP A 100 -17.72 -6.29 0.46
N ILE A 101 -16.48 -6.41 -0.02
CA ILE A 101 -15.35 -6.94 0.77
C ILE A 101 -14.93 -6.01 1.93
N ALA A 102 -15.15 -4.70 1.77
CA ALA A 102 -14.85 -3.71 2.79
C ALA A 102 -15.88 -2.57 2.79
N GLN A 103 -16.11 -1.96 3.97
CA GLN A 103 -16.97 -0.78 4.07
C GLN A 103 -16.22 0.49 3.65
N LYS A 104 -14.91 0.56 3.93
CA LYS A 104 -14.05 1.71 3.66
C LYS A 104 -12.76 1.27 2.97
N ALA A 105 -12.18 2.17 2.17
CA ALA A 105 -10.87 1.92 1.59
C ALA A 105 -9.98 3.16 1.60
N ILE A 106 -8.67 2.97 1.81
CA ILE A 106 -7.65 4.02 1.85
C ILE A 106 -6.60 3.67 0.81
N ILE A 107 -6.56 4.42 -0.28
CA ILE A 107 -5.63 4.20 -1.40
C ILE A 107 -4.63 5.33 -1.42
N ASP A 108 -3.33 5.04 -1.26
CA ASP A 108 -2.29 6.08 -1.28
C ASP A 108 -1.30 5.85 -2.43
N GLY A 109 -1.14 6.85 -3.29
CA GLY A 109 -0.13 6.92 -4.33
C GLY A 109 -0.18 5.79 -5.36
N SER A 110 -1.32 5.17 -5.60
CA SER A 110 -1.41 4.03 -6.51
C SER A 110 -1.66 4.44 -7.95
N ILE A 111 -1.25 3.59 -8.89
CA ILE A 111 -1.58 3.73 -10.30
C ILE A 111 -2.57 2.65 -10.73
N CYS A 112 -3.52 3.02 -11.59
CA CYS A 112 -4.47 2.09 -12.20
C CYS A 112 -4.61 2.30 -13.72
N ILE A 113 -3.69 3.09 -14.30
CA ILE A 113 -3.51 3.31 -15.74
C ILE A 113 -2.14 2.76 -16.11
N PRO A 114 -2.04 1.78 -17.03
CA PRO A 114 -0.77 1.18 -17.42
C PRO A 114 0.25 2.19 -17.94
N GLN A 115 1.51 2.03 -17.52
CA GLN A 115 2.65 2.85 -17.91
C GLN A 115 3.76 2.00 -18.56
N PRO A 116 3.53 1.33 -19.71
CA PRO A 116 4.43 0.30 -20.23
C PRO A 116 5.82 0.84 -20.61
N ARG A 117 5.93 2.10 -21.03
CA ARG A 117 7.22 2.73 -21.34
C ARG A 117 8.03 2.95 -20.06
N LEU A 118 7.40 3.50 -19.03
CA LEU A 118 8.03 3.74 -17.73
C LEU A 118 8.42 2.41 -17.07
N ALA A 119 7.54 1.41 -17.11
CA ALA A 119 7.80 0.07 -16.61
C ALA A 119 9.03 -0.57 -17.27
N ARG A 120 9.16 -0.44 -18.59
CA ARG A 120 10.33 -0.95 -19.34
C ARG A 120 11.63 -0.29 -18.88
N VAL A 121 11.65 1.05 -18.78
CA VAL A 121 12.82 1.79 -18.33
C VAL A 121 13.20 1.41 -16.90
N SER A 122 12.24 1.40 -15.99
CA SER A 122 12.44 1.00 -14.58
C SER A 122 12.97 -0.43 -14.48
N THR A 123 12.42 -1.36 -15.26
CA THR A 123 12.88 -2.76 -15.32
C THR A 123 14.35 -2.85 -15.75
N ILE A 124 14.76 -2.09 -16.76
CA ILE A 124 16.17 -2.08 -17.23
C ILE A 124 17.08 -1.54 -16.13
N ILE A 125 16.70 -0.41 -15.50
CA ILE A 125 17.47 0.20 -14.40
C ILE A 125 17.65 -0.80 -13.25
N VAL A 126 16.57 -1.45 -12.83
CA VAL A 126 16.62 -2.41 -11.72
C VAL A 126 17.44 -3.65 -12.07
N LYS A 127 17.35 -4.16 -13.30
CA LYS A 127 18.17 -5.30 -13.74
C LYS A 127 19.68 -4.95 -13.73
N LEU A 128 20.05 -3.74 -14.13
CA LEU A 128 21.45 -3.31 -14.21
C LEU A 128 22.01 -2.88 -12.84
N PHE A 129 21.27 -2.13 -12.07
CA PHE A 129 21.75 -1.45 -10.87
C PHE A 129 21.08 -1.91 -9.56
N GLY A 130 20.06 -2.75 -9.62
CA GLY A 130 19.26 -3.11 -8.44
C GLY A 130 20.10 -3.72 -7.32
N LYS A 131 21.06 -4.63 -7.63
CA LYS A 131 21.96 -5.21 -6.61
C LYS A 131 22.77 -4.14 -5.87
N LEU A 132 23.16 -3.08 -6.56
CA LEU A 132 23.89 -1.96 -5.96
C LEU A 132 22.94 -1.09 -5.15
N MET A 133 21.79 -0.72 -5.72
CA MET A 133 20.79 0.17 -5.10
C MET A 133 20.19 -0.40 -3.80
N PHE A 134 20.00 -1.72 -3.74
CA PHE A 134 19.46 -2.44 -2.59
C PHE A 134 20.54 -3.17 -1.77
N SER A 135 21.84 -2.86 -1.97
CA SER A 135 22.89 -3.36 -1.12
C SER A 135 22.79 -2.79 0.31
N LYS A 136 23.25 -3.55 1.33
CA LYS A 136 23.30 -3.06 2.72
C LYS A 136 23.99 -1.70 2.84
N TYR A 137 25.05 -1.46 2.04
CA TYR A 137 25.77 -0.20 2.04
C TYR A 137 24.91 0.95 1.49
N ALA A 138 24.23 0.74 0.36
CA ALA A 138 23.34 1.74 -0.23
C ALA A 138 22.15 2.05 0.70
N CYS A 139 21.52 1.03 1.30
CA CYS A 139 20.45 1.19 2.28
C CYS A 139 20.91 2.04 3.48
N LYS A 140 22.10 1.79 4.01
CA LYS A 140 22.67 2.59 5.10
C LYS A 140 22.89 4.05 4.70
N ILE A 141 23.36 4.31 3.49
CA ILE A 141 23.53 5.68 2.96
C ILE A 141 22.15 6.34 2.82
N GLN A 142 21.16 5.66 2.27
CA GLN A 142 19.81 6.19 2.10
C GLN A 142 19.19 6.62 3.44
N LEU A 143 19.29 5.78 4.48
CA LEU A 143 18.81 6.11 5.83
C LEU A 143 19.58 7.31 6.43
N SER A 144 20.90 7.36 6.25
CA SER A 144 21.72 8.47 6.73
C SER A 144 21.37 9.79 6.04
N LEU A 145 21.15 9.76 4.72
CA LEU A 145 20.73 10.94 3.96
C LEU A 145 19.33 11.37 4.36
N MET A 146 18.39 10.44 4.57
CA MET A 146 17.05 10.75 5.04
C MET A 146 17.07 11.46 6.39
N LYS A 147 17.81 10.94 7.37
CA LYS A 147 17.99 11.59 8.68
C LYS A 147 18.55 13.02 8.57
N LYS A 148 19.51 13.22 7.66
CA LYS A 148 20.16 14.52 7.49
C LYS A 148 19.28 15.53 6.75
N MET A 149 18.60 15.10 5.69
CA MET A 149 17.84 16.01 4.82
C MET A 149 16.39 16.20 5.27
N PHE A 150 15.81 15.18 5.91
CA PHE A 150 14.40 15.14 6.31
C PHE A 150 14.24 14.55 7.72
N PRO A 151 14.74 15.23 8.77
CA PRO A 151 14.77 14.68 10.13
C PRO A 151 13.37 14.29 10.64
N ASN A 152 12.34 15.03 10.26
CA ASN A 152 10.95 14.76 10.65
C ASN A 152 10.35 13.52 9.95
N MET A 153 11.02 13.02 8.92
CA MET A 153 10.62 11.81 8.17
C MET A 153 11.54 10.61 8.46
N ALA A 154 12.51 10.78 9.35
CA ALA A 154 13.43 9.71 9.70
C ALA A 154 12.68 8.55 10.39
N TYR A 155 13.02 7.34 10.01
CA TYR A 155 12.48 6.18 10.68
C TYR A 155 12.99 6.09 12.13
N PRO A 156 12.14 5.68 13.08
CA PRO A 156 12.62 5.24 14.39
C PRO A 156 13.52 4.00 14.24
N LYS A 157 14.41 3.82 15.23
CA LYS A 157 15.44 2.75 15.19
C LYS A 157 14.87 1.38 14.86
N GLU A 158 13.73 1.02 15.43
CA GLU A 158 13.06 -0.26 15.17
C GLU A 158 12.72 -0.45 13.67
N ILE A 159 12.15 0.57 13.03
CA ILE A 159 11.82 0.52 11.60
C ILE A 159 13.08 0.49 10.74
N GLU A 160 14.14 1.21 11.16
CA GLU A 160 15.43 1.12 10.47
C GLU A 160 16.03 -0.27 10.49
N ASP A 161 15.89 -0.99 11.61
CA ASP A 161 16.38 -2.34 11.75
C ASP A 161 15.63 -3.29 10.79
N TYR A 162 14.31 -3.22 10.73
CA TYR A 162 13.51 -3.95 9.73
C TYR A 162 13.90 -3.56 8.28
N TYR A 163 14.03 -2.27 8.00
CA TYR A 163 14.44 -1.78 6.69
C TYR A 163 15.80 -2.34 6.28
N MET A 164 16.79 -2.31 7.20
CA MET A 164 18.15 -2.82 6.95
C MET A 164 18.21 -4.34 6.82
N GLU A 165 17.25 -5.05 7.40
CA GLU A 165 17.12 -6.49 7.24
C GLU A 165 16.46 -6.87 5.92
N ASP A 166 15.35 -6.26 5.58
CA ASP A 166 14.45 -6.67 4.49
C ASP A 166 14.87 -6.12 3.11
N MET A 167 15.23 -4.84 3.03
CA MET A 167 15.53 -4.21 1.73
C MET A 167 16.65 -4.93 0.97
N PRO A 168 17.79 -5.29 1.60
CA PRO A 168 18.88 -6.01 0.90
C PRO A 168 18.53 -7.45 0.51
N ARG A 169 17.49 -8.04 1.12
CA ARG A 169 17.01 -9.41 0.79
C ARG A 169 16.04 -9.42 -0.39
N THR A 170 15.40 -8.30 -0.69
CA THR A 170 14.38 -8.23 -1.75
C THR A 170 14.97 -8.70 -3.08
N PRO A 171 14.45 -9.78 -3.68
CA PRO A 171 14.99 -10.31 -4.94
C PRO A 171 14.80 -9.30 -6.08
N ILE A 172 15.82 -9.14 -6.90
CA ILE A 172 15.73 -8.29 -8.11
C ILE A 172 14.58 -8.75 -9.02
N LYS A 173 14.33 -10.06 -9.09
CA LYS A 173 13.20 -10.63 -9.83
C LYS A 173 11.87 -10.06 -9.33
N THR A 174 11.65 -9.96 -8.03
CA THR A 174 10.45 -9.35 -7.42
C THR A 174 10.25 -7.92 -7.90
N LEU A 175 11.29 -7.08 -7.82
CA LEU A 175 11.22 -5.68 -8.25
C LEU A 175 10.92 -5.57 -9.76
N VAL A 176 11.56 -6.41 -10.57
CA VAL A 176 11.31 -6.49 -12.01
C VAL A 176 9.85 -6.86 -12.29
N THR A 177 9.33 -7.89 -11.62
CA THR A 177 7.94 -8.33 -11.79
C THR A 177 6.95 -7.24 -11.34
N ILE A 178 7.22 -6.53 -10.24
CA ILE A 178 6.40 -5.38 -9.80
C ILE A 178 6.34 -4.32 -10.91
N TYR A 179 7.49 -3.89 -11.47
CA TYR A 179 7.46 -2.89 -12.53
C TYR A 179 6.71 -3.37 -13.78
N GLN A 180 6.77 -4.65 -14.10
CA GLN A 180 6.05 -5.22 -15.24
C GLN A 180 4.54 -5.28 -14.97
N THR A 181 4.12 -5.88 -13.87
CA THR A 181 2.71 -6.14 -13.58
C THR A 181 2.00 -4.91 -13.01
N TYR A 182 2.47 -4.36 -11.88
CA TYR A 182 1.88 -3.20 -11.22
C TYR A 182 1.90 -1.94 -12.10
N MET A 183 3.07 -1.63 -12.68
CA MET A 183 3.24 -0.38 -13.43
C MET A 183 2.90 -0.54 -14.92
N GLY A 184 3.28 -1.68 -15.54
CA GLY A 184 3.19 -1.85 -16.98
C GLY A 184 1.86 -2.38 -17.49
N GLU A 185 1.22 -3.28 -16.75
CA GLU A 185 0.11 -4.10 -17.24
C GLU A 185 -1.23 -3.81 -16.56
N TYR A 186 -1.24 -3.54 -15.26
CA TYR A 186 -2.47 -3.40 -14.49
C TYR A 186 -3.38 -2.30 -15.02
N ARG A 187 -4.69 -2.63 -15.12
CA ARG A 187 -5.75 -1.70 -15.51
C ARG A 187 -6.89 -1.75 -14.51
N LEU A 188 -7.44 -0.57 -14.19
CA LEU A 188 -8.66 -0.47 -13.39
C LEU A 188 -9.80 -1.22 -14.09
N LYS A 189 -10.44 -2.11 -13.33
CA LYS A 189 -11.56 -2.93 -13.81
C LYS A 189 -12.86 -2.16 -13.72
N TYR A 190 -13.78 -2.39 -14.65
CA TYR A 190 -15.10 -1.74 -14.63
C TYR A 190 -15.93 -2.13 -13.41
N SER A 191 -15.71 -3.35 -12.86
CA SER A 191 -16.38 -3.83 -11.64
C SER A 191 -16.14 -2.96 -10.40
N ILE A 192 -15.13 -2.09 -10.41
CA ILE A 192 -14.91 -1.11 -9.32
C ILE A 192 -16.14 -0.21 -9.11
N ALA A 193 -16.90 0.07 -10.14
CA ALA A 193 -18.13 0.87 -10.07
C ALA A 193 -19.23 0.21 -9.20
N GLU A 194 -19.16 -1.09 -9.00
CA GLU A 194 -20.10 -1.86 -8.17
C GLU A 194 -19.68 -1.92 -6.69
N SER A 195 -18.46 -1.51 -6.37
CA SER A 195 -17.96 -1.52 -4.99
C SER A 195 -18.80 -0.59 -4.12
N LYS A 196 -19.19 -1.11 -2.92
CA LYS A 196 -19.95 -0.36 -1.93
C LYS A 196 -19.09 0.45 -0.98
N ALA A 197 -17.78 0.29 -1.02
CA ALA A 197 -16.86 0.95 -0.11
C ALA A 197 -16.88 2.48 -0.29
N GLN A 198 -16.79 3.21 0.82
CA GLN A 198 -16.34 4.59 0.78
C GLN A 198 -14.82 4.59 0.57
N VAL A 199 -14.31 5.42 -0.32
CA VAL A 199 -12.89 5.46 -0.65
C VAL A 199 -12.28 6.82 -0.38
N LEU A 200 -11.17 6.83 0.36
CA LEU A 200 -10.26 7.96 0.47
C LEU A 200 -9.03 7.66 -0.40
N TYR A 201 -8.90 8.40 -1.52
CA TYR A 201 -7.77 8.27 -2.43
C TYR A 201 -6.79 9.42 -2.19
N ILE A 202 -5.60 9.09 -1.70
CA ILE A 202 -4.55 10.05 -1.32
C ILE A 202 -3.47 10.06 -2.40
N TYR A 203 -2.93 11.22 -2.72
CA TYR A 203 -1.68 11.34 -3.47
C TYR A 203 -0.92 12.61 -3.09
N GLY A 204 0.41 12.61 -3.22
CA GLY A 204 1.24 13.79 -2.97
C GLY A 204 1.15 14.81 -4.13
N GLU A 205 1.21 16.10 -3.80
CA GLU A 205 1.22 17.18 -4.81
C GLU A 205 2.36 17.02 -5.83
N LYS A 206 3.50 16.46 -5.40
CA LYS A 206 4.69 16.25 -6.23
C LYS A 206 4.74 14.87 -6.91
N GLU A 207 3.63 14.13 -6.89
CA GLU A 207 3.49 12.84 -7.57
C GLU A 207 3.62 12.95 -9.08
N MET A 208 4.01 11.84 -9.70
CA MET A 208 3.98 11.69 -11.16
C MET A 208 2.56 11.90 -11.71
N GLY A 209 2.45 12.45 -12.91
CA GLY A 209 1.17 12.70 -13.57
C GLY A 209 0.27 11.47 -13.66
N CYS A 210 0.85 10.27 -13.90
CA CYS A 210 0.08 9.03 -13.99
C CYS A 210 -0.62 8.63 -12.68
N VAL A 211 -0.09 9.00 -11.50
CA VAL A 211 -0.75 8.79 -10.20
C VAL A 211 -1.96 9.71 -10.09
N LYS A 212 -1.79 11.00 -10.41
CA LYS A 212 -2.88 11.99 -10.39
C LYS A 212 -3.99 11.64 -11.37
N GLU A 213 -3.63 11.19 -12.57
CA GLU A 213 -4.59 10.73 -13.59
C GLU A 213 -5.32 9.46 -13.13
N SER A 214 -4.61 8.54 -12.44
CA SER A 214 -5.21 7.34 -11.87
C SER A 214 -6.25 7.68 -10.79
N ALA A 215 -5.96 8.62 -9.90
CA ALA A 215 -6.90 9.10 -8.89
C ALA A 215 -8.18 9.70 -9.52
N LYS A 216 -8.01 10.51 -10.58
CA LYS A 216 -9.13 11.09 -11.32
C LYS A 216 -9.98 10.02 -12.03
N LEU A 217 -9.32 9.05 -12.68
CA LEU A 217 -10.01 7.93 -13.32
C LEU A 217 -10.78 7.11 -12.31
N PHE A 218 -10.14 6.78 -11.17
CA PHE A 218 -10.78 6.02 -10.10
C PHE A 218 -12.02 6.75 -9.58
N GLN A 219 -11.91 8.03 -9.23
CA GLN A 219 -13.04 8.84 -8.76
C GLN A 219 -14.19 8.91 -9.78
N LYS A 220 -13.85 9.01 -11.08
CA LYS A 220 -14.85 9.00 -12.16
C LYS A 220 -15.61 7.66 -12.23
N MET A 221 -14.95 6.54 -11.99
CA MET A 221 -15.54 5.20 -12.06
C MET A 221 -16.22 4.78 -10.76
N HIS A 222 -15.78 5.34 -9.63
CA HIS A 222 -16.30 5.03 -8.29
C HIS A 222 -16.71 6.33 -7.58
N PRO A 223 -17.99 6.75 -7.66
CA PRO A 223 -18.45 8.05 -7.15
C PRO A 223 -18.30 8.24 -5.63
N ASN A 224 -18.31 7.15 -4.84
CA ASN A 224 -18.07 7.20 -3.39
C ASN A 224 -16.58 7.40 -3.02
N CYS A 225 -15.81 8.04 -3.90
CA CYS A 225 -14.40 8.32 -3.72
C CYS A 225 -14.16 9.81 -3.44
N THR A 226 -13.57 10.10 -2.29
CA THR A 226 -12.97 11.40 -1.99
C THR A 226 -11.50 11.36 -2.32
N VAL A 227 -11.02 12.35 -3.08
CA VAL A 227 -9.62 12.49 -3.46
C VAL A 227 -8.97 13.56 -2.60
N TYR A 228 -7.84 13.24 -1.97
CA TYR A 228 -7.05 14.14 -1.15
C TYR A 228 -5.65 14.34 -1.75
N GLU A 229 -5.32 15.58 -2.12
CA GLU A 229 -3.99 15.96 -2.56
C GLU A 229 -3.16 16.45 -1.37
N ALA A 230 -2.15 15.68 -0.97
CA ALA A 230 -1.25 16.02 0.14
C ALA A 230 -0.23 17.08 -0.31
N LYS A 231 -0.45 18.33 0.09
CA LYS A 231 0.35 19.49 -0.31
C LYS A 231 1.80 19.40 0.17
N GLY A 232 2.72 19.66 -0.74
CA GLY A 232 4.16 19.64 -0.50
C GLY A 232 4.81 18.26 -0.46
N TYR A 233 4.04 17.17 -0.54
CA TYR A 233 4.55 15.81 -0.39
C TYR A 233 4.73 15.07 -1.72
N ASN A 234 5.64 14.10 -1.69
CA ASN A 234 5.90 13.13 -2.75
C ASN A 234 5.16 11.81 -2.50
N HIS A 235 5.48 10.82 -3.33
CA HIS A 235 4.91 9.47 -3.34
C HIS A 235 4.93 8.79 -1.96
N GLY A 236 3.74 8.47 -1.45
CA GLY A 236 3.57 7.69 -0.22
C GLY A 236 4.10 8.34 1.07
N TYR A 237 4.47 9.63 1.06
CA TYR A 237 5.10 10.26 2.21
C TYR A 237 4.25 10.21 3.47
N LEU A 238 2.94 10.40 3.37
CA LEU A 238 2.05 10.30 4.53
C LEU A 238 2.08 8.89 5.12
N SER A 239 1.79 7.88 4.32
CA SER A 239 1.69 6.50 4.80
C SER A 239 3.00 5.93 5.31
N VAL A 240 4.13 6.32 4.69
CA VAL A 240 5.44 5.69 4.98
C VAL A 240 6.20 6.43 6.07
N TYR A 241 6.18 7.76 6.06
CA TYR A 241 7.07 8.54 6.93
C TYR A 241 6.37 9.37 8.00
N LEU A 242 5.11 9.75 7.78
CA LEU A 242 4.37 10.70 8.62
C LEU A 242 3.10 10.05 9.20
N PRO A 243 3.25 9.07 10.11
CA PRO A 243 2.11 8.30 10.62
C PRO A 243 1.11 9.15 11.42
N LEU A 244 1.54 10.23 12.08
CA LEU A 244 0.64 11.11 12.82
C LEU A 244 -0.25 11.93 11.86
N GLU A 245 0.35 12.55 10.85
CA GLU A 245 -0.36 13.29 9.82
C GLU A 245 -1.29 12.37 9.00
N TRP A 246 -0.86 11.12 8.76
CA TRP A 246 -1.71 10.10 8.15
C TRP A 246 -2.91 9.78 9.05
N MET A 247 -2.70 9.61 10.36
CA MET A 247 -3.78 9.37 11.33
C MET A 247 -4.74 10.56 11.42
N ASP A 248 -4.25 11.79 11.40
CA ASP A 248 -5.09 13.02 11.43
C ASP A 248 -6.03 13.08 10.22
N LEU A 249 -5.60 12.58 9.07
CA LEU A 249 -6.42 12.48 7.85
C LEU A 249 -7.37 11.28 7.88
N VAL A 250 -6.89 10.13 8.34
CA VAL A 250 -7.59 8.84 8.18
C VAL A 250 -8.58 8.58 9.34
N ASN A 251 -8.29 8.99 10.59
CA ASN A 251 -9.20 8.76 11.69
C ASN A 251 -10.61 9.36 11.47
N PRO A 252 -10.75 10.64 11.05
CA PRO A 252 -12.07 11.18 10.76
C PRO A 252 -12.80 10.40 9.66
N PHE A 253 -12.06 9.92 8.65
CA PHE A 253 -12.62 9.10 7.58
C PHE A 253 -13.09 7.74 8.11
N LEU A 254 -12.33 7.08 8.99
CA LEU A 254 -12.72 5.80 9.59
C LEU A 254 -13.91 5.94 10.55
N GLU A 255 -13.98 7.04 11.32
CA GLU A 255 -15.00 7.27 12.35
C GLU A 255 -16.32 7.84 11.80
N ASN A 256 -16.32 8.46 10.62
CA ASN A 256 -17.56 8.92 10.00
C ASN A 256 -18.47 7.75 9.67
N ASP A 257 -19.62 7.68 10.32
CA ASP A 257 -20.64 6.68 10.04
C ASP A 257 -21.08 6.76 8.57
N VAL A 258 -21.23 5.59 7.95
CA VAL A 258 -21.89 5.49 6.65
C VAL A 258 -23.37 5.84 6.88
N HIS A 259 -23.73 7.11 6.71
CA HIS A 259 -25.13 7.47 6.63
C HIS A 259 -25.72 6.72 5.42
N HIS A 260 -26.32 5.57 5.70
CA HIS A 260 -27.28 4.99 4.77
C HIS A 260 -28.44 5.99 4.67
N ASN A 261 -28.42 6.84 3.66
CA ASN A 261 -29.61 7.49 3.19
C ASN A 261 -30.54 6.38 2.70
N SER A 262 -31.49 6.07 3.56
CA SER A 262 -32.67 5.23 3.32
C SER A 262 -33.53 5.79 2.20
#